data_ff878c6160d3c0633e1e3a4c1a141c93
#
_entry.id   ff878c6160d3c0633e1e3a4c1a141c93
#
_cell.length_a   1.000
_cell.length_b   1.000
_cell.length_c   1.000
_cell.angle_alpha   90.00
_cell.angle_beta   90.00
_cell.angle_gamma   90.00
#
_symmetry.space_group_name_H-M   'P 1'
#
loop_
_entity.id
_entity.type
_entity.pdbx_description
1 polymer ?
#
loop_
_entity_poly.entity_id
_entity_poly.type
_entity_poly.pdbx_seq_one_letter_code
_entity_poly.pdbx_strand_id
1 'polypeptide(L)'
;MFQLRIYTLRSTAALDRYAALHWARHIGSLGSFGVQTRGIWTSRDAGENRLFALVSYQDGADPARVETEYMASSAFAADMAGFDPHDIVDVTSFLLDSTASSPIR
;
A
#
# COMPACT_ATOMS: atom_id res chain seq x y z
N MET A 1 -7.23 -11.47 7.41
CA MET A 1 -7.78 -10.68 6.29
C MET A 1 -6.66 -9.93 5.61
N PHE A 2 -6.64 -9.99 4.31
CA PHE A 2 -5.66 -9.29 3.48
C PHE A 2 -6.33 -8.18 2.67
N GLN A 3 -5.52 -7.24 2.21
CA GLN A 3 -5.94 -6.27 1.22
C GLN A 3 -4.87 -6.17 0.14
N LEU A 4 -5.27 -6.34 -1.10
CA LEU A 4 -4.43 -6.04 -2.25
C LEU A 4 -4.73 -4.61 -2.69
N ARG A 5 -3.70 -3.79 -2.75
CA ARG A 5 -3.79 -2.41 -3.22
C ARG A 5 -3.01 -2.27 -4.52
N ILE A 6 -3.63 -1.65 -5.52
CA ILE A 6 -3.02 -1.39 -6.81
C ILE A 6 -3.00 0.11 -7.05
N TYR A 7 -1.80 0.67 -7.11
CA TYR A 7 -1.58 2.09 -7.36
C TYR A 7 -1.09 2.27 -8.79
N THR A 8 -1.71 3.16 -9.54
CA THR A 8 -1.21 3.56 -10.85
C THR A 8 -0.57 4.94 -10.73
N LEU A 9 0.70 5.03 -11.12
CA LEU A 9 1.47 6.27 -11.03
C LEU A 9 1.55 6.93 -12.42
N ARG A 10 1.72 8.25 -12.41
CA ARG A 10 1.74 9.07 -13.62
C ARG A 10 2.92 8.76 -14.55
N SER A 11 4.05 8.33 -13.98
CA SER A 11 5.28 8.10 -14.71
C SER A 11 6.13 7.00 -14.08
N THR A 12 7.10 6.51 -14.83
CA THR A 12 8.09 5.56 -14.30
C THR A 12 8.89 6.16 -13.15
N ALA A 13 9.28 7.43 -13.27
CA ALA A 13 10.01 8.12 -12.21
C ALA A 13 9.19 8.22 -10.92
N ALA A 14 7.90 8.54 -11.02
CA ALA A 14 7.00 8.59 -9.87
C ALA A 14 6.83 7.20 -9.24
N LEU A 15 6.70 6.15 -10.06
CA LEU A 15 6.62 4.77 -9.59
C LEU A 15 7.86 4.36 -8.83
N ASP A 16 9.04 4.61 -9.38
CA ASP A 16 10.31 4.25 -8.74
C ASP A 16 10.45 4.95 -7.38
N ARG A 17 10.11 6.23 -7.32
CA ARG A 17 10.16 7.01 -6.09
C ARG A 17 9.17 6.48 -5.05
N TYR A 18 7.93 6.21 -5.46
CA TYR A 18 6.89 5.71 -4.59
C TYR A 18 7.26 4.34 -4.00
N ALA A 19 7.77 3.44 -4.83
CA ALA A 19 8.19 2.11 -4.41
C ALA A 19 9.42 2.15 -3.49
N ALA A 20 10.47 2.87 -3.87
CA ALA A 20 11.75 2.82 -3.17
C ALA A 20 11.78 3.67 -1.89
N LEU A 21 11.10 4.82 -1.88
CA LEU A 21 11.18 5.77 -0.77
C LEU A 21 9.95 5.74 0.10
N HIS A 22 8.78 5.97 -0.49
CA HIS A 22 7.56 6.18 0.29
C HIS A 22 7.02 4.88 0.88
N TRP A 23 7.00 3.79 0.13
CA TRP A 23 6.60 2.51 0.67
C TRP A 23 7.58 1.95 1.70
N ALA A 24 8.87 2.22 1.56
CA ALA A 24 9.83 1.84 2.59
C ALA A 24 9.48 2.49 3.95
N ARG A 25 8.98 3.72 3.92
CA ARG A 25 8.50 4.42 5.13
C ARG A 25 7.15 3.87 5.60
N HIS A 26 6.22 3.59 4.67
CA HIS A 26 4.90 3.06 4.99
C HIS A 26 4.95 1.73 5.74
N ILE A 27 5.89 0.86 5.41
CA ILE A 27 6.02 -0.45 6.06
C ILE A 27 6.12 -0.31 7.57
N GLY A 28 7.01 0.57 8.04
CA GLY A 28 7.18 0.81 9.47
C GLY A 28 5.97 1.50 10.10
N SER A 29 5.46 2.54 9.45
CA SER A 29 4.32 3.31 9.95
C SER A 29 3.05 2.48 10.02
N LEU A 30 2.74 1.71 8.97
CA LEU A 30 1.58 0.82 8.96
C LEU A 30 1.66 -0.23 10.07
N GLY A 31 2.87 -0.73 10.37
CA GLY A 31 3.08 -1.65 11.48
C GLY A 31 2.62 -1.08 12.81
N SER A 32 2.80 0.21 13.04
CA SER A 32 2.33 0.90 14.26
C SER A 32 0.80 1.00 14.32
N PHE A 33 0.12 0.87 13.20
CA PHE A 33 -1.34 0.83 13.12
C PHE A 33 -1.90 -0.60 13.05
N GLY A 34 -1.07 -1.60 13.30
CA GLY A 34 -1.48 -3.00 13.28
C GLY A 34 -1.61 -3.61 11.89
N VAL A 35 -1.08 -2.94 10.87
CA VAL A 35 -1.12 -3.42 9.48
C VAL A 35 0.26 -3.93 9.09
N GLN A 36 0.32 -5.19 8.68
CA GLN A 36 1.56 -5.83 8.26
C GLN A 36 1.66 -5.86 6.73
N THR A 37 2.75 -5.31 6.20
CA THR A 37 3.03 -5.41 4.76
C THR A 37 3.60 -6.78 4.45
N ARG A 38 2.96 -7.50 3.53
CA ARG A 38 3.32 -8.88 3.16
C ARG A 38 4.15 -8.94 1.89
N GLY A 39 4.02 -7.95 1.03
CA GLY A 39 4.81 -7.85 -0.19
C GLY A 39 4.47 -6.61 -0.99
N ILE A 40 5.44 -6.17 -1.78
CA ILE A 40 5.30 -5.02 -2.68
C ILE A 40 5.96 -5.38 -4.00
N TRP A 41 5.24 -5.15 -5.08
CA TRP A 41 5.72 -5.45 -6.43
C TRP A 41 5.41 -4.30 -7.37
N THR A 42 6.23 -4.16 -8.40
CA THR A 42 5.90 -3.30 -9.54
C THR A 42 5.59 -4.17 -10.75
N SER A 43 4.73 -3.68 -11.64
CA SER A 43 4.42 -4.41 -12.87
C SER A 43 5.67 -4.51 -13.76
N ARG A 44 5.85 -5.67 -14.39
CA ARG A 44 6.91 -5.87 -15.40
C ARG A 44 6.46 -5.43 -16.79
N ASP A 45 5.16 -5.19 -16.98
CA ASP A 45 4.62 -4.85 -18.29
C ASP A 45 4.99 -3.41 -18.66
N ALA A 46 5.52 -3.24 -19.85
CA ALA A 46 5.96 -1.93 -20.32
C ALA A 46 4.78 -0.95 -20.41
N GLY A 47 5.00 0.27 -19.93
CA GLY A 47 3.99 1.32 -19.96
C GLY A 47 2.96 1.28 -18.83
N GLU A 48 3.00 0.25 -17.99
CA GLU A 48 2.13 0.16 -16.81
C GLU A 48 2.89 0.61 -15.58
N ASN A 49 2.63 1.80 -15.12
CA ASN A 49 3.29 2.35 -13.93
C ASN A 49 2.51 1.97 -12.67
N ARG A 50 2.45 0.67 -12.35
CA ARG A 50 1.65 0.13 -11.25
C ARG A 50 2.51 -0.44 -10.14
N LEU A 51 2.08 -0.15 -8.91
CA LEU A 51 2.61 -0.78 -7.71
C LEU A 51 1.51 -1.62 -7.07
N PHE A 52 1.87 -2.85 -6.69
CA PHE A 52 0.99 -3.81 -6.02
C PHE A 52 1.49 -3.99 -4.60
N ALA A 53 0.64 -3.72 -3.62
CA ALA A 53 0.97 -3.92 -2.21
C ALA A 53 -0.03 -4.88 -1.59
N LEU A 54 0.47 -5.94 -0.95
CA LEU A 54 -0.34 -6.87 -0.18
C LEU A 54 -0.10 -6.60 1.30
N VAL A 55 -1.15 -6.24 2.00
CA VAL A 55 -1.11 -5.98 3.45
C VAL A 55 -2.09 -6.89 4.18
N SER A 56 -1.84 -7.16 5.46
CA SER A 56 -2.74 -7.91 6.31
C SER A 56 -3.14 -7.10 7.54
N TYR A 57 -4.38 -7.32 7.98
CA TYR A 57 -4.97 -6.67 9.14
C TYR A 57 -5.11 -7.67 10.27
N GLN A 58 -5.12 -7.16 11.50
CA GLN A 58 -5.42 -7.97 12.68
C GLN A 58 -6.86 -8.46 12.64
N ASP A 59 -7.13 -9.58 13.32
CA ASP A 59 -8.48 -10.11 13.43
C ASP A 59 -9.40 -9.08 14.10
N GLY A 60 -10.58 -8.89 13.49
CA GLY A 60 -11.55 -7.93 13.98
C GLY A 60 -11.27 -6.46 13.63
N ALA A 61 -10.18 -6.17 12.92
CA ALA A 61 -9.90 -4.80 12.47
C ALA A 61 -10.90 -4.36 11.40
N ASP A 62 -11.20 -3.07 11.41
CA ASP A 62 -11.95 -2.41 10.35
C ASP A 62 -10.96 -1.71 9.41
N PRO A 63 -10.69 -2.27 8.21
CA PRO A 63 -9.67 -1.71 7.31
C PRO A 63 -9.92 -0.26 6.92
N ALA A 64 -11.16 0.12 6.67
CA ALA A 64 -11.48 1.49 6.29
C ALA A 64 -11.17 2.48 7.42
N ARG A 65 -11.48 2.09 8.66
CA ARG A 65 -11.19 2.91 9.83
C ARG A 65 -9.68 3.04 10.08
N VAL A 66 -8.95 1.93 10.00
CA VAL A 66 -7.49 1.94 10.17
C VAL A 66 -6.83 2.83 9.13
N GLU A 67 -7.26 2.72 7.86
CA GLU A 67 -6.73 3.56 6.78
C GLU A 67 -7.01 5.04 7.02
N THR A 68 -8.23 5.39 7.43
CA THR A 68 -8.59 6.78 7.73
C THR A 68 -7.72 7.33 8.87
N GLU A 69 -7.53 6.57 9.94
CA GLU A 69 -6.68 6.96 11.06
C GLU A 69 -5.22 7.14 10.64
N TYR A 70 -4.69 6.22 9.84
CA TYR A 70 -3.32 6.32 9.33
C TYR A 70 -3.15 7.56 8.45
N MET A 71 -4.04 7.78 7.49
CA MET A 71 -3.95 8.92 6.56
C MET A 71 -4.09 10.28 7.27
N ALA A 72 -4.75 10.32 8.43
CA ALA A 72 -4.87 11.52 9.25
C ALA A 72 -3.68 11.72 10.21
N SER A 73 -2.76 10.76 10.28
CA SER A 73 -1.65 10.78 11.22
C SER A 73 -0.46 11.62 10.76
N SER A 74 0.36 12.06 11.73
CA SER A 74 1.65 12.70 11.42
C SER A 74 2.63 11.74 10.76
N ALA A 75 2.52 10.44 11.05
CA ALA A 75 3.33 9.41 10.42
C ALA A 75 3.09 9.36 8.91
N PHE A 76 1.83 9.39 8.47
CA PHE A 76 1.50 9.43 7.04
C PHE A 76 2.05 10.69 6.37
N ALA A 77 1.89 11.84 7.00
CA ALA A 77 2.42 13.10 6.47
C ALA A 77 3.94 13.03 6.29
N ALA A 78 4.65 12.45 7.25
CA ALA A 78 6.10 12.25 7.17
C ALA A 78 6.48 11.23 6.08
N ASP A 79 5.72 10.14 5.95
CA ASP A 79 5.96 9.11 4.93
C ASP A 79 5.83 9.66 3.51
N MET A 80 4.87 10.56 3.30
CA MET A 80 4.57 11.15 2.00
C MET A 80 5.33 12.44 1.72
N ALA A 81 6.17 12.91 2.66
CA ALA A 81 6.91 14.15 2.49
C ALA A 81 7.76 14.11 1.21
N GLY A 82 7.59 15.13 0.37
CA GLY A 82 8.30 15.25 -0.90
C GLY A 82 7.67 14.50 -2.07
N PHE A 83 6.52 13.86 -1.87
CA PHE A 83 5.78 13.21 -2.95
C PHE A 83 4.63 14.11 -3.42
N ASP A 84 4.47 14.25 -4.73
CA ASP A 84 3.32 14.95 -5.32
C ASP A 84 2.12 13.99 -5.36
N PRO A 85 1.04 14.24 -4.58
CA PRO A 85 -0.11 13.36 -4.57
C PRO A 85 -0.81 13.23 -5.93
N HIS A 86 -0.63 14.20 -6.84
CA HIS A 86 -1.16 14.13 -8.21
C HIS A 86 -0.45 13.07 -9.07
N ASP A 87 0.69 12.56 -8.63
CA ASP A 87 1.40 11.48 -9.31
C ASP A 87 0.72 10.12 -9.12
N ILE A 88 -0.17 9.98 -8.15
CA ILE A 88 -1.05 8.81 -8.04
C ILE A 88 -2.31 9.12 -8.84
N VAL A 89 -2.49 8.44 -9.97
CA VAL A 89 -3.62 8.69 -10.88
C VAL A 89 -4.80 7.76 -10.63
N ASP A 90 -4.56 6.60 -10.00
CA ASP A 90 -5.63 5.67 -9.64
C ASP A 90 -5.19 4.77 -8.50
N VAL A 91 -6.14 4.39 -7.64
CA VAL A 91 -5.96 3.40 -6.58
C VAL A 91 -7.16 2.46 -6.59
N THR A 92 -6.87 1.17 -6.71
CA THR A 92 -7.88 0.11 -6.59
C THR A 92 -7.49 -0.80 -5.44
N SER A 93 -8.45 -1.23 -4.64
CA SER A 93 -8.17 -2.16 -3.54
C SER A 93 -9.23 -3.26 -3.45
N PHE A 94 -8.78 -4.43 -2.97
CA PHE A 94 -9.62 -5.60 -2.78
C PHE A 94 -9.36 -6.18 -1.40
N LEU A 95 -10.43 -6.41 -0.62
CA LEU A 95 -10.33 -7.19 0.61
C LEU A 95 -10.38 -8.66 0.25
N LEU A 96 -9.47 -9.44 0.83
CA LEU A 96 -9.27 -10.84 0.49
C LEU A 96 -9.25 -11.70 1.75
N ASP A 97 -9.97 -12.81 1.68
CA ASP A 97 -9.90 -13.86 2.69
C ASP A 97 -9.17 -15.06 2.10
N SER A 98 -8.21 -15.60 2.86
CA SER A 98 -7.46 -16.77 2.42
C SER A 98 -8.36 -17.99 2.31
N THR A 99 -8.22 -18.75 1.22
CA THR A 99 -8.84 -20.06 1.11
C THR A 99 -8.12 -21.07 2.00
N ALA A 100 -8.75 -22.22 2.27
CA ALA A 100 -8.15 -23.25 3.10
C ALA A 100 -6.82 -23.78 2.52
N SER A 101 -6.67 -23.73 1.20
CA SER A 101 -5.46 -24.21 0.51
C SER A 101 -4.40 -23.13 0.29
N SER A 102 -4.67 -21.88 0.67
CA SER A 102 -3.75 -20.78 0.43
C SER A 102 -2.45 -20.95 1.24
N PRO A 103 -1.27 -20.88 0.57
CA PRO A 103 0.01 -20.87 1.28
C PRO A 103 0.20 -19.63 2.15
N ILE A 104 -0.42 -18.52 1.76
CA ILE A 104 -0.40 -17.26 2.53
C ILE A 104 -1.74 -17.12 3.24
N ARG A 105 -1.66 -16.96 4.57
CA ARG A 105 -2.85 -16.86 5.40
C ARG A 105 -2.74 -15.73 6.40
#